data_e19d6a628fde6422190f557977126c65
#
_entry.id   e19d6a628fde6422190f557977126c65
#
_cell.length_a   1.000
_cell.length_b   1.000
_cell.length_c   1.000
_cell.angle_alpha   90.00
_cell.angle_beta   90.00
_cell.angle_gamma   90.00
#
_symmetry.space_group_name_H-M   'P 1'
#
loop_
_entity.id
_entity.type
_entity.pdbx_description
1 polymer ?
#
loop_
_entity_poly.entity_id
_entity_poly.type
_entity_poly.pdbx_seq_one_letter_code
_entity_poly.pdbx_strand_id
1 'polypeptide(L)'
;MILPLLLSASSLSVPFVSQHKDTCGAAALAMVLRYWSEDVTQEDVARALVRPELHGIAGSQLAEFARSRGLEAVAYRGDMAQLRDFVGKGRPLIVAWHLGGTRYHDVAVIGFDDERRAVLVNDPAAGPSRAVKAATFEKRWAGAGYWTLLVTRKGPP
;
A
#
# COMPACT_ATOMS: atom_id res chain seq x y z
N MET A 1 33.36 -10.41 20.40
CA MET A 1 31.99 -10.34 20.96
C MET A 1 31.06 -9.90 19.83
N ILE A 2 30.34 -10.86 19.24
CA ILE A 2 29.41 -10.57 18.16
C ILE A 2 28.13 -10.07 18.85
N LEU A 3 27.85 -8.77 18.71
CA LEU A 3 26.60 -8.20 19.15
C LEU A 3 25.49 -8.86 18.30
N PRO A 4 24.45 -9.45 18.92
CA PRO A 4 23.35 -9.96 18.12
C PRO A 4 22.71 -8.80 17.40
N LEU A 5 22.67 -8.89 16.07
CA LEU A 5 21.87 -7.98 15.25
C LEU A 5 20.44 -8.12 15.75
N LEU A 6 19.96 -7.12 16.48
CA LEU A 6 18.56 -7.08 16.88
C LEU A 6 17.73 -6.89 15.59
N LEU A 7 17.25 -8.01 15.07
CA LEU A 7 16.24 -8.02 14.01
C LEU A 7 14.96 -7.44 14.61
N SER A 8 14.83 -6.14 14.59
CA SER A 8 13.63 -5.46 15.07
C SER A 8 12.65 -5.27 13.92
N ALA A 9 11.36 -5.42 14.22
CA ALA A 9 10.30 -4.97 13.34
C ALA A 9 10.47 -3.48 13.06
N SER A 10 10.45 -3.09 11.79
CA SER A 10 10.58 -1.70 11.35
C SER A 10 9.40 -1.34 10.48
N SER A 11 8.70 -0.25 10.85
CA SER A 11 7.54 0.23 10.09
C SER A 11 7.53 1.75 9.97
N LEU A 12 6.98 2.23 8.85
CA LEU A 12 6.73 3.64 8.62
C LEU A 12 5.46 4.07 9.36
N SER A 13 5.45 5.31 9.85
CA SER A 13 4.28 5.89 10.53
C SER A 13 3.24 6.37 9.51
N VAL A 14 2.62 5.43 8.82
CA VAL A 14 1.56 5.71 7.85
C VAL A 14 0.21 5.76 8.59
N PRO A 15 -0.52 6.88 8.51
CA PRO A 15 -1.83 6.97 9.15
C PRO A 15 -2.77 5.88 8.65
N PHE A 16 -3.50 5.23 9.55
CA PHE A 16 -4.46 4.20 9.18
C PHE A 16 -5.81 4.80 8.82
N VAL A 17 -6.40 4.29 7.74
CA VAL A 17 -7.76 4.64 7.30
C VAL A 17 -8.53 3.34 7.09
N SER A 18 -9.62 3.17 7.84
CA SER A 18 -10.53 2.03 7.65
C SER A 18 -11.41 2.26 6.43
N GLN A 19 -11.53 1.26 5.57
CA GLN A 19 -12.34 1.40 4.36
C GLN A 19 -13.84 1.45 4.65
N HIS A 20 -14.55 2.17 3.80
CA HIS A 20 -15.99 1.97 3.60
C HIS A 20 -16.22 0.82 2.60
N LYS A 21 -17.48 0.50 2.33
CA LYS A 21 -17.79 -0.56 1.37
C LYS A 21 -17.16 -0.29 0.00
N ASP A 22 -16.44 -1.28 -0.53
CA ASP A 22 -15.82 -1.27 -1.87
C ASP A 22 -14.82 -0.12 -2.10
N THR A 23 -14.19 0.41 -1.03
CA THR A 23 -13.27 1.54 -1.12
C THR A 23 -11.85 1.23 -0.63
N CYS A 24 -11.41 -0.03 -0.72
CA CYS A 24 -10.06 -0.42 -0.27
C CYS A 24 -8.96 0.40 -0.97
N GLY A 25 -9.05 0.60 -2.27
CA GLY A 25 -8.09 1.41 -3.03
C GLY A 25 -8.09 2.87 -2.60
N ALA A 26 -9.27 3.46 -2.40
CA ALA A 26 -9.39 4.83 -1.93
C ALA A 26 -8.82 5.00 -0.52
N ALA A 27 -9.09 4.06 0.38
CA ALA A 27 -8.56 4.07 1.74
C ALA A 27 -7.03 3.90 1.74
N ALA A 28 -6.50 2.95 0.98
CA ALA A 28 -5.06 2.72 0.86
C ALA A 28 -4.35 3.97 0.30
N LEU A 29 -4.89 4.59 -0.74
CA LEU A 29 -4.33 5.82 -1.29
C LEU A 29 -4.39 6.98 -0.29
N ALA A 30 -5.52 7.15 0.40
CA ALA A 30 -5.64 8.19 1.42
C ALA A 30 -4.57 8.04 2.53
N MET A 31 -4.29 6.81 2.97
CA MET A 31 -3.23 6.54 3.94
C MET A 31 -1.87 7.04 3.45
N VAL A 32 -1.50 6.71 2.22
CA VAL A 32 -0.20 7.09 1.64
C VAL A 32 -0.13 8.60 1.37
N LEU A 33 -1.20 9.20 0.88
CA LEU A 33 -1.25 10.65 0.66
C LEU A 33 -1.10 11.41 1.98
N ARG A 34 -1.75 10.96 3.04
CA ARG A 34 -1.63 11.58 4.38
C ARG A 34 -0.23 11.38 4.97
N TYR A 35 0.43 10.27 4.69
CA TYR A 35 1.84 10.08 5.03
C TYR A 35 2.72 11.17 4.40
N TRP A 36 2.41 11.58 3.18
CA TRP A 36 3.10 12.67 2.49
C TRP A 36 2.54 14.06 2.84
N SER A 37 1.75 14.17 3.90
CA SER A 37 1.16 15.43 4.41
C SER A 37 0.12 16.07 3.49
N GLU A 38 -0.51 15.26 2.65
CA GLU A 38 -1.68 15.71 1.90
C GLU A 38 -2.94 15.50 2.75
N ASP A 39 -3.75 16.53 2.90
CA ASP A 39 -5.03 16.46 3.62
C ASP A 39 -6.12 15.91 2.70
N VAL A 40 -6.13 14.60 2.53
CA VAL A 40 -7.04 13.87 1.66
C VAL A 40 -7.72 12.76 2.42
N THR A 41 -9.04 12.66 2.29
CA THR A 41 -9.83 11.57 2.85
C THR A 41 -10.10 10.50 1.81
N GLN A 42 -10.47 9.29 2.25
CA GLN A 42 -10.90 8.25 1.32
C GLN A 42 -12.18 8.67 0.56
N GLU A 43 -13.02 9.48 1.16
CA GLU A 43 -14.23 10.02 0.53
C GLU A 43 -13.88 10.95 -0.63
N ASP A 44 -12.84 11.76 -0.50
CA ASP A 44 -12.35 12.62 -1.57
C ASP A 44 -11.89 11.79 -2.77
N VAL A 45 -11.12 10.74 -2.50
CA VAL A 45 -10.65 9.81 -3.54
C VAL A 45 -11.83 9.05 -4.16
N ALA A 46 -12.68 8.48 -3.34
CA ALA A 46 -13.83 7.69 -3.79
C ALA A 46 -14.79 8.52 -4.64
N ARG A 47 -15.08 9.75 -4.21
CA ARG A 47 -15.96 10.66 -4.96
C ARG A 47 -15.44 10.98 -6.35
N ALA A 48 -14.12 11.09 -6.49
CA ALA A 48 -13.50 11.40 -7.77
C ALA A 48 -13.43 10.19 -8.71
N LEU A 49 -13.35 8.97 -8.18
CA LEU A 49 -12.88 7.81 -8.94
C LEU A 49 -13.80 6.59 -8.94
N VAL A 50 -14.75 6.47 -8.00
CA VAL A 50 -15.61 5.29 -7.96
C VAL A 50 -16.54 5.25 -9.17
N ARG A 51 -16.47 4.14 -9.89
CA ARG A 51 -17.41 3.80 -10.94
C ARG A 51 -18.29 2.67 -10.43
N PRO A 52 -19.59 2.91 -10.19
CA PRO A 52 -20.49 1.88 -9.64
C PRO A 52 -20.53 0.60 -10.47
N GLU A 53 -20.38 0.71 -11.79
CA GLU A 53 -20.36 -0.41 -12.73
C GLU A 53 -19.13 -1.32 -12.59
N LEU A 54 -18.06 -0.84 -11.98
CA LEU A 54 -16.80 -1.59 -11.82
C LEU A 54 -16.60 -2.11 -10.39
N HIS A 55 -17.51 -1.85 -9.48
CA HIS A 55 -17.43 -2.23 -8.06
C HIS A 55 -16.08 -1.91 -7.41
N GLY A 56 -15.51 -0.73 -7.70
CA GLY A 56 -14.25 -0.30 -7.13
C GLY A 56 -13.51 0.73 -7.98
N ILE A 57 -12.25 0.94 -7.65
CA ILE A 57 -11.40 1.91 -8.32
C ILE A 57 -10.28 1.19 -9.05
N ALA A 58 -10.14 1.47 -10.35
CA ALA A 58 -9.02 0.93 -11.12
C ALA A 58 -7.68 1.51 -10.62
N GLY A 59 -6.65 0.67 -10.56
CA GLY A 59 -5.33 1.07 -10.07
C GLY A 59 -4.72 2.25 -10.84
N SER A 60 -4.96 2.36 -12.14
CA SER A 60 -4.53 3.51 -12.95
C SER A 60 -5.14 4.82 -12.49
N GLN A 61 -6.40 4.79 -12.03
CA GLN A 61 -7.09 5.98 -11.51
C GLN A 61 -6.52 6.44 -10.17
N LEU A 62 -6.03 5.52 -9.33
CA LEU A 62 -5.33 5.87 -8.09
C LEU A 62 -4.06 6.66 -8.41
N ALA A 63 -3.28 6.22 -9.40
CA ALA A 63 -2.07 6.93 -9.83
C ALA A 63 -2.40 8.32 -10.37
N GLU A 64 -3.42 8.45 -11.19
CA GLU A 64 -3.87 9.74 -11.74
C GLU A 64 -4.31 10.70 -10.64
N PHE A 65 -5.07 10.22 -9.65
CA PHE A 65 -5.48 11.05 -8.52
C PHE A 65 -4.26 11.58 -7.76
N ALA A 66 -3.30 10.73 -7.43
CA ALA A 66 -2.08 11.16 -6.75
C ALA A 66 -1.31 12.23 -7.54
N ARG A 67 -1.20 12.05 -8.85
CA ARG A 67 -0.58 13.05 -9.74
C ARG A 67 -1.35 14.37 -9.75
N SER A 68 -2.66 14.33 -9.71
CA SER A 68 -3.50 15.54 -9.66
C SER A 68 -3.30 16.34 -8.36
N ARG A 69 -2.79 15.67 -7.32
CA ARG A 69 -2.44 16.32 -6.04
C ARG A 69 -0.99 16.79 -5.99
N GLY A 70 -0.27 16.71 -7.09
CA GLY A 70 1.10 17.22 -7.20
C GLY A 70 2.17 16.21 -6.77
N LEU A 71 1.83 14.93 -6.57
CA LEU A 71 2.81 13.89 -6.27
C LEU A 71 3.23 13.15 -7.54
N GLU A 72 4.33 12.43 -7.45
CA GLU A 72 4.71 11.44 -8.45
C GLU A 72 4.03 10.11 -8.13
N ALA A 73 3.55 9.43 -9.14
CA ALA A 73 2.92 8.13 -8.97
C ALA A 73 3.24 7.24 -10.17
N VAL A 74 3.68 6.02 -9.88
CA VAL A 74 4.03 5.01 -10.88
C VAL A 74 3.45 3.67 -10.47
N ALA A 75 2.63 3.09 -11.35
CA ALA A 75 2.16 1.72 -11.22
C ALA A 75 3.08 0.78 -12.01
N TYR A 76 3.50 -0.33 -11.41
CA TYR A 76 4.44 -1.25 -12.02
C TYR A 76 4.28 -2.67 -11.46
N ARG A 77 4.91 -3.64 -12.12
CA ARG A 77 5.05 -5.00 -11.60
C ARG A 77 6.23 -5.03 -10.63
N GLY A 78 5.94 -5.21 -9.34
CA GLY A 78 6.95 -5.20 -8.29
C GLY A 78 7.59 -6.56 -8.03
N ASP A 79 8.61 -6.53 -7.21
CA ASP A 79 9.23 -7.71 -6.59
C ASP A 79 9.59 -7.42 -5.12
N MET A 80 9.88 -8.46 -4.36
CA MET A 80 10.13 -8.33 -2.92
C MET A 80 11.36 -7.48 -2.61
N ALA A 81 12.41 -7.56 -3.42
CA ALA A 81 13.63 -6.76 -3.22
C ALA A 81 13.37 -5.27 -3.39
N GLN A 82 12.62 -4.89 -4.43
CA GLN A 82 12.18 -3.50 -4.65
C GLN A 82 11.25 -3.01 -3.54
N LEU A 83 10.34 -3.88 -3.08
CA LEU A 83 9.44 -3.56 -1.99
C LEU A 83 10.22 -3.18 -0.73
N ARG A 84 11.20 -3.99 -0.36
CA ARG A 84 12.08 -3.72 0.77
C ARG A 84 12.90 -2.45 0.59
N ASP A 85 13.44 -2.23 -0.59
CA ASP A 85 14.26 -1.05 -0.89
C ASP A 85 13.45 0.25 -0.72
N PHE A 86 12.28 0.35 -1.35
CA PHE A 86 11.45 1.54 -1.25
C PHE A 86 10.95 1.80 0.17
N VAL A 87 10.42 0.78 0.83
CA VAL A 87 9.94 0.92 2.21
C VAL A 87 11.09 1.27 3.15
N GLY A 88 12.27 0.66 2.96
CA GLY A 88 13.47 0.98 3.72
C GLY A 88 13.95 2.42 3.55
N LYS A 89 13.63 3.05 2.42
CA LYS A 89 13.91 4.47 2.12
C LYS A 89 12.79 5.42 2.58
N GLY A 90 11.83 4.95 3.34
CA GLY A 90 10.73 5.76 3.82
C GLY A 90 9.61 5.98 2.82
N ARG A 91 9.47 5.10 1.83
CA ARG A 91 8.46 5.19 0.77
C ARG A 91 7.47 4.04 0.87
N PRO A 92 6.29 4.25 1.49
CA PRO A 92 5.27 3.22 1.55
C PRO A 92 4.74 2.92 0.15
N LEU A 93 4.34 1.68 -0.08
CA LEU A 93 3.81 1.22 -1.35
C LEU A 93 2.39 0.71 -1.18
N ILE A 94 1.57 0.84 -2.22
CA ILE A 94 0.28 0.19 -2.29
C ILE A 94 0.45 -1.05 -3.17
N VAL A 95 -0.06 -2.19 -2.72
CA VAL A 95 -0.09 -3.41 -3.51
C VAL A 95 -1.50 -3.95 -3.59
N ALA A 96 -1.80 -4.65 -4.68
CA ALA A 96 -3.04 -5.39 -4.81
C ALA A 96 -2.83 -6.85 -4.43
N TRP A 97 -3.82 -7.42 -3.76
CA TRP A 97 -3.92 -8.83 -3.45
C TRP A 97 -5.07 -9.45 -4.22
N HIS A 98 -4.89 -10.67 -4.69
CA HIS A 98 -5.98 -11.51 -5.16
C HIS A 98 -6.42 -12.43 -4.01
N LEU A 99 -7.67 -12.33 -3.63
CA LEU A 99 -8.26 -13.07 -2.51
C LEU A 99 -9.13 -14.26 -2.96
N GLY A 100 -9.03 -14.64 -4.24
CA GLY A 100 -9.82 -15.71 -4.83
C GLY A 100 -10.99 -15.21 -5.69
N GLY A 101 -11.35 -15.96 -6.71
CA GLY A 101 -12.39 -15.57 -7.64
C GLY A 101 -12.13 -14.22 -8.30
N THR A 102 -13.09 -13.31 -8.21
CA THR A 102 -12.99 -11.95 -8.73
C THR A 102 -12.63 -10.91 -7.65
N ARG A 103 -12.25 -11.36 -6.46
CA ARG A 103 -11.98 -10.47 -5.33
C ARG A 103 -10.54 -10.01 -5.31
N TYR A 104 -10.34 -8.71 -5.48
CA TYR A 104 -9.08 -8.02 -5.31
C TYR A 104 -9.14 -7.08 -4.11
N HIS A 105 -8.00 -6.81 -3.49
CA HIS A 105 -7.92 -5.99 -2.29
C HIS A 105 -6.62 -5.22 -2.26
N ASP A 106 -6.68 -3.94 -1.93
CA ASP A 106 -5.51 -3.07 -1.86
C ASP A 106 -5.11 -2.84 -0.41
N VAL A 107 -3.81 -2.92 -0.15
CA VAL A 107 -3.20 -2.66 1.15
C VAL A 107 -2.00 -1.74 1.01
N ALA A 108 -1.66 -1.00 2.07
CA ALA A 108 -0.44 -0.21 2.13
C ALA A 108 0.66 -1.00 2.85
N VAL A 109 1.78 -1.20 2.18
CA VAL A 109 2.97 -1.84 2.76
C VAL A 109 3.76 -0.79 3.51
N ILE A 110 3.98 -1.02 4.80
CA ILE A 110 4.59 -0.03 5.69
C ILE A 110 5.88 -0.50 6.35
N GLY A 111 6.22 -1.78 6.27
CA GLY A 111 7.42 -2.29 6.92
C GLY A 111 7.56 -3.80 6.83
N PHE A 112 8.53 -4.30 7.61
CA PHE A 112 8.87 -5.72 7.67
C PHE A 112 9.16 -6.13 9.11
N ASP A 113 8.82 -7.36 9.44
CA ASP A 113 9.21 -8.03 10.67
C ASP A 113 10.00 -9.28 10.26
N ASP A 114 11.33 -9.16 10.23
CA ASP A 114 12.19 -10.25 9.75
C ASP A 114 12.24 -11.42 10.71
N GLU A 115 12.06 -11.20 12.01
CA GLU A 115 11.98 -12.27 13.00
C GLU A 115 10.78 -13.18 12.75
N ARG A 116 9.63 -12.58 12.44
CA ARG A 116 8.39 -13.31 12.12
C ARG A 116 8.29 -13.71 10.65
N ARG A 117 9.26 -13.32 9.81
CA ARG A 117 9.19 -13.48 8.35
C ARG A 117 7.88 -12.92 7.80
N ALA A 118 7.55 -11.71 8.20
CA ALA A 118 6.29 -11.06 7.87
C ALA A 118 6.51 -9.73 7.17
N VAL A 119 5.54 -9.39 6.33
CA VAL A 119 5.37 -8.04 5.76
C VAL A 119 4.36 -7.31 6.64
N LEU A 120 4.67 -6.08 7.03
CA LEU A 120 3.76 -5.24 7.80
C LEU A 120 2.95 -4.38 6.86
N VAL A 121 1.63 -4.47 6.99
CA VAL A 121 0.71 -3.74 6.14
C VAL A 121 -0.35 -3.00 6.97
N ASN A 122 -0.77 -1.85 6.48
CA ASN A 122 -2.05 -1.27 6.88
C ASN A 122 -3.11 -1.85 5.93
N ASP A 123 -3.96 -2.69 6.47
CA ASP A 123 -5.05 -3.31 5.72
C ASP A 123 -6.35 -2.56 6.02
N PRO A 124 -6.91 -1.82 5.05
CA PRO A 124 -8.10 -1.01 5.31
C PRO A 124 -9.32 -1.80 5.75
N ALA A 125 -9.36 -3.10 5.49
CA ALA A 125 -10.46 -3.98 5.93
C ALA A 125 -10.18 -4.66 7.27
N ALA A 126 -8.92 -4.84 7.66
CA ALA A 126 -8.55 -5.64 8.84
C ALA A 126 -7.92 -4.83 9.98
N GLY A 127 -7.22 -3.74 9.69
CA GLY A 127 -6.61 -2.90 10.71
C GLY A 127 -5.18 -2.45 10.41
N PRO A 128 -4.63 -1.60 11.29
CA PRO A 128 -3.27 -1.08 11.14
C PRO A 128 -2.22 -2.12 11.51
N SER A 129 -1.03 -1.95 10.95
CA SER A 129 0.19 -2.69 11.32
C SER A 129 -0.02 -4.21 11.41
N ARG A 130 -0.69 -4.77 10.43
CA ARG A 130 -0.95 -6.21 10.36
C ARG A 130 0.30 -6.93 9.87
N ALA A 131 0.74 -7.94 10.62
CA ALA A 131 1.84 -8.80 10.21
C ALA A 131 1.29 -9.95 9.35
N VAL A 132 1.66 -9.98 8.08
CA VAL A 132 1.26 -11.02 7.13
C VAL A 132 2.50 -11.82 6.77
N LYS A 133 2.44 -13.14 6.93
CA LYS A 133 3.57 -14.02 6.57
C LYS A 133 3.99 -13.76 5.12
N ALA A 134 5.29 -13.66 4.88
CA ALA A 134 5.84 -13.34 3.57
C ALA A 134 5.31 -14.27 2.48
N ALA A 135 5.20 -15.57 2.74
CA ALA A 135 4.66 -16.54 1.77
C ALA A 135 3.20 -16.26 1.41
N THR A 136 2.36 -15.92 2.39
CA THR A 136 0.95 -15.57 2.17
C THR A 136 0.83 -14.25 1.41
N PHE A 137 1.61 -13.25 1.80
CA PHE A 137 1.68 -11.96 1.11
C PHE A 137 2.03 -12.15 -0.37
N GLU A 138 3.11 -12.88 -0.64
CA GLU A 138 3.58 -13.10 -2.00
C GLU A 138 2.57 -13.85 -2.86
N LYS A 139 1.93 -14.87 -2.31
CA LYS A 139 0.88 -15.63 -3.02
C LYS A 139 -0.28 -14.73 -3.44
N ARG A 140 -0.76 -13.90 -2.54
CA ARG A 140 -1.85 -12.95 -2.82
C ARG A 140 -1.44 -11.89 -3.83
N TRP A 141 -0.24 -11.39 -3.69
CA TRP A 141 0.34 -10.37 -4.57
C TRP A 141 0.60 -10.92 -5.96
N ALA A 142 1.17 -12.12 -6.08
CA ALA A 142 1.37 -12.83 -7.35
C ALA A 142 0.04 -13.04 -8.08
N GLY A 143 -1.02 -13.40 -7.36
CA GLY A 143 -2.36 -13.54 -7.93
C GLY A 143 -2.93 -12.25 -8.53
N ALA A 144 -2.43 -11.10 -8.13
CA ALA A 144 -2.75 -9.78 -8.69
C ALA A 144 -1.67 -9.29 -9.67
N GLY A 145 -0.85 -10.19 -10.21
CA GLY A 145 0.21 -9.84 -11.16
C GLY A 145 1.32 -8.98 -10.56
N TYR A 146 1.52 -9.03 -9.23
CA TYR A 146 2.47 -8.19 -8.50
C TYR A 146 2.21 -6.69 -8.68
N TRP A 147 0.97 -6.31 -8.89
CA TRP A 147 0.62 -4.90 -9.08
C TRP A 147 1.04 -4.07 -7.86
N THR A 148 1.77 -3.00 -8.14
CA THR A 148 2.35 -2.12 -7.14
C THR A 148 2.20 -0.68 -7.58
N LEU A 149 1.88 0.21 -6.64
CA LEU A 149 1.82 1.64 -6.87
C LEU A 149 2.77 2.35 -5.89
N LEU A 150 3.74 3.04 -6.44
CA LEU A 150 4.60 3.97 -5.70
C LEU A 150 4.03 5.37 -5.84
N VAL A 151 3.77 6.02 -4.71
CA VAL A 151 3.40 7.44 -4.65
C VAL A 151 4.43 8.14 -3.76
N THR A 152 5.04 9.20 -4.27
CA THR A 152 6.08 9.94 -3.55
C THR A 152 6.03 11.43 -3.89
N ARG A 153 6.68 12.25 -3.05
CA ARG A 153 6.81 13.68 -3.34
C ARG A 153 7.77 13.91 -4.50
N LYS A 154 7.47 14.93 -5.29
CA LYS A 154 8.38 15.46 -6.31
C LYS A 154 9.54 16.20 -5.67
N GLY A 155 10.67 16.22 -6.38
CA GLY A 155 11.80 17.06 -6.08
C GLY A 155 12.89 16.38 -5.26
N PRO A 156 13.97 17.13 -4.99
CA PRO A 156 15.05 16.62 -4.19
C PRO A 156 14.57 16.30 -2.78
N PRO A 157 15.18 15.32 -2.15
CA PRO A 157 14.87 14.98 -0.77
C PRO A 157 15.19 16.14 0.16
#